data_242b1e34a883dacaf005524418fe6b89
#
_entry.id   242b1e34a883dacaf005524418fe6b89
#
_cell.length_a   1.000
_cell.length_b   1.000
_cell.length_c   1.000
_cell.angle_alpha   90.00
_cell.angle_beta   90.00
_cell.angle_gamma   90.00
#
_symmetry.space_group_name_H-M   'P 1'
#
loop_
_entity.id
_entity.type
_entity.pdbx_description
1 polymer ?
#
loop_
_entity_poly.entity_id
_entity_poly.type
_entity_poly.pdbx_seq_one_letter_code
_entity_poly.pdbx_strand_id
1 'polypeptide(L)'
;MGAFVTLPTRSYAMRGLAAALTLALAAASLGAKTASKPKPAPNAGGTAEERAITLAREALADGNVEGARAYLAPVTSGRVPHEKEDDFAYLTAVLVEDGDAYQEALQNYLRDYPKGLHRREATLALAKVRYVRGEYSESERLLALFSPGVEKDFVGRQALVLLGLAQLARGDAVGALAGLHQAAPDLEGSPQEEAYDFALAQSALHASRPADAGDALKRLLEGHPKGDYVPQALYALGTGLEAVGRTGDASGVFRQVMVRYPASYEATRVRDRGIRITVEPEAPGPLALRGGFALQVGAFSRRDLAESLAKDLKTSGVDDVSVKAGPETPPVFRVRAGAFATRDEAKAMGERLRRERGFSYTIVPR
;
A
#
# COMPACT_ATOMS: atom_id res chain seq x y z
N MET A 1 13.61 34.35 11.68
CA MET A 1 14.74 33.54 11.22
C MET A 1 14.34 32.09 11.39
N GLY A 2 13.82 31.50 10.33
CA GLY A 2 13.34 30.09 10.32
C GLY A 2 14.47 29.17 9.92
N ALA A 3 14.82 28.25 10.81
CA ALA A 3 15.77 27.19 10.51
C ALA A 3 15.07 26.14 9.63
N PHE A 4 15.44 26.08 8.37
CA PHE A 4 15.14 24.97 7.48
C PHE A 4 15.88 23.74 8.00
N VAL A 5 15.11 22.79 8.56
CA VAL A 5 15.62 21.45 8.83
C VAL A 5 15.76 20.73 7.50
N THR A 6 16.98 20.69 6.98
CA THR A 6 17.34 19.84 5.86
C THR A 6 17.28 18.39 6.31
N LEU A 7 16.27 17.66 5.83
CA LEU A 7 16.20 16.21 5.97
C LEU A 7 17.44 15.55 5.32
N PRO A 8 18.04 14.52 5.95
CA PRO A 8 19.24 13.90 5.41
C PRO A 8 18.95 13.24 4.07
N THR A 9 19.79 13.61 3.13
CA THR A 9 19.75 13.38 1.72
C THR A 9 19.50 11.95 1.26
N ARG A 10 18.48 11.83 0.46
CA ARG A 10 18.27 11.20 -0.87
C ARG A 10 18.75 9.77 -1.15
N SER A 11 19.73 9.17 -0.46
CA SER A 11 20.39 7.98 -1.03
C SER A 11 19.98 6.64 -0.41
N TYR A 12 19.67 6.58 0.88
CA TYR A 12 19.47 5.29 1.57
C TYR A 12 17.99 4.89 1.77
N ALA A 13 17.10 5.84 2.00
CA ALA A 13 15.66 5.55 2.16
C ALA A 13 15.02 5.05 0.85
N MET A 14 15.49 5.57 -0.29
CA MET A 14 14.97 5.20 -1.61
C MET A 14 15.45 3.83 -2.11
N ARG A 15 16.66 3.40 -1.74
CA ARG A 15 17.16 2.06 -2.10
C ARG A 15 16.42 0.93 -1.37
N GLY A 16 16.01 1.16 -0.12
CA GLY A 16 15.17 0.23 0.62
C GLY A 16 13.75 0.10 0.04
N LEU A 17 13.17 1.23 -0.40
CA LEU A 17 11.86 1.25 -1.04
C LEU A 17 11.87 0.51 -2.39
N ALA A 18 12.92 0.70 -3.19
CA ALA A 18 13.08 0.01 -4.47
C ALA A 18 13.19 -1.51 -4.30
N ALA A 19 13.97 -2.00 -3.33
CA ALA A 19 14.19 -3.43 -3.12
C ALA A 19 12.92 -4.16 -2.62
N ALA A 20 12.17 -3.55 -1.69
CA ALA A 20 10.95 -4.15 -1.16
C ALA A 20 9.80 -4.13 -2.19
N LEU A 21 9.69 -3.05 -2.98
CA LEU A 21 8.69 -2.94 -4.04
C LEU A 21 8.94 -3.94 -5.18
N THR A 22 10.21 -4.28 -5.44
CA THR A 22 10.57 -5.26 -6.48
C THR A 22 10.11 -6.65 -6.12
N LEU A 23 10.28 -7.05 -4.86
CA LEU A 23 9.79 -8.36 -4.39
C LEU A 23 8.26 -8.42 -4.37
N ALA A 24 7.57 -7.37 -3.92
CA ALA A 24 6.11 -7.36 -3.85
C ALA A 24 5.44 -7.21 -5.22
N LEU A 25 5.98 -6.37 -6.11
CA LEU A 25 5.48 -6.25 -7.49
C LEU A 25 5.82 -7.48 -8.36
N ALA A 26 6.90 -8.20 -8.06
CA ALA A 26 7.21 -9.49 -8.66
C ALA A 26 6.37 -10.62 -8.05
N ALA A 27 6.16 -10.64 -6.73
CA ALA A 27 5.36 -11.65 -6.04
C ALA A 27 3.86 -11.55 -6.32
N ALA A 28 3.32 -10.34 -6.52
CA ALA A 28 1.92 -10.14 -6.89
C ALA A 28 1.60 -10.60 -8.34
N SER A 29 2.62 -10.73 -9.20
CA SER A 29 2.48 -11.35 -10.52
C SER A 29 2.64 -12.88 -10.50
N LEU A 30 3.16 -13.43 -9.39
CA LEU A 30 3.52 -14.85 -9.23
C LEU A 30 2.88 -15.33 -7.91
N GLY A 31 1.59 -15.59 -7.94
CA GLY A 31 0.96 -16.40 -6.88
C GLY A 31 1.71 -17.75 -6.81
N ALA A 32 2.65 -17.87 -5.89
CA ALA A 32 3.47 -19.07 -5.72
C ALA A 32 2.59 -20.26 -5.33
N LYS A 33 2.08 -20.98 -6.33
CA LYS A 33 1.62 -22.34 -6.19
C LYS A 33 2.81 -23.25 -6.51
N THR A 34 3.14 -24.11 -5.55
CA THR A 34 4.13 -25.20 -5.70
C THR A 34 4.04 -25.87 -7.06
N ALA A 35 5.20 -26.00 -7.70
CA ALA A 35 5.36 -26.61 -9.03
C ALA A 35 4.62 -27.96 -9.11
N SER A 36 3.49 -28.00 -9.78
CA SER A 36 2.84 -29.22 -10.20
C SER A 36 3.43 -29.65 -11.54
N LYS A 37 3.67 -30.97 -11.70
CA LYS A 37 4.11 -31.52 -12.98
C LYS A 37 3.16 -31.09 -14.10
N PRO A 38 3.70 -30.76 -15.30
CA PRO A 38 2.89 -30.31 -16.41
C PRO A 38 1.84 -31.36 -16.78
N LYS A 39 0.59 -30.92 -16.86
CA LYS A 39 -0.54 -31.75 -17.28
C LYS A 39 -0.45 -31.93 -18.81
N PRO A 40 -0.57 -33.14 -19.37
CA PRO A 40 -0.58 -33.31 -20.80
C PRO A 40 -1.78 -32.57 -21.42
N ALA A 41 -1.51 -31.79 -22.48
CA ALA A 41 -2.51 -30.98 -23.14
C ALA A 41 -3.65 -31.84 -23.74
N PRO A 42 -4.91 -31.37 -23.68
CA PRO A 42 -5.98 -31.94 -24.49
C PRO A 42 -5.65 -31.71 -25.98
N ASN A 43 -6.12 -32.64 -26.84
CA ASN A 43 -5.99 -32.60 -28.30
C ASN A 43 -6.55 -31.30 -28.91
N ALA A 44 -5.78 -30.21 -28.86
CA ALA A 44 -6.05 -29.00 -29.60
C ALA A 44 -5.37 -29.11 -30.95
N GLY A 45 -6.11 -28.94 -32.05
CA GLY A 45 -5.54 -28.82 -33.38
C GLY A 45 -4.49 -27.70 -33.41
N GLY A 46 -3.46 -27.84 -34.23
CA GLY A 46 -2.37 -26.88 -34.35
C GLY A 46 -1.01 -27.56 -34.44
N THR A 47 0.02 -26.80 -34.82
CA THR A 47 1.39 -27.29 -34.90
C THR A 47 1.97 -27.58 -33.49
N ALA A 48 3.08 -28.29 -33.44
CA ALA A 48 3.77 -28.54 -32.16
C ALA A 48 4.23 -27.24 -31.50
N GLU A 49 4.67 -26.26 -32.31
CA GLU A 49 5.12 -24.95 -31.90
C GLU A 49 3.96 -24.13 -31.31
N GLU A 50 2.78 -24.09 -31.92
CA GLU A 50 1.60 -23.39 -31.39
C GLU A 50 1.18 -23.95 -30.05
N ARG A 51 1.17 -25.27 -29.90
CA ARG A 51 0.86 -25.89 -28.61
C ARG A 51 1.89 -25.55 -27.54
N ALA A 52 3.18 -25.57 -27.89
CA ALA A 52 4.25 -25.22 -26.97
C ALA A 52 4.17 -23.76 -26.49
N ILE A 53 3.91 -22.82 -27.39
CA ILE A 53 3.72 -21.40 -27.09
C ILE A 53 2.50 -21.19 -26.17
N THR A 54 1.39 -21.88 -26.47
CA THR A 54 0.18 -21.80 -25.65
C THR A 54 0.43 -22.32 -24.23
N LEU A 55 1.08 -23.48 -24.10
CA LEU A 55 1.42 -24.07 -22.80
C LEU A 55 2.42 -23.22 -22.03
N ALA A 56 3.39 -22.60 -22.72
CA ALA A 56 4.33 -21.66 -22.07
C ALA A 56 3.61 -20.44 -21.51
N ARG A 57 2.65 -19.88 -22.26
CA ARG A 57 1.84 -18.75 -21.80
C ARG A 57 0.96 -19.11 -20.59
N GLU A 58 0.31 -20.27 -20.63
CA GLU A 58 -0.49 -20.78 -19.51
C GLU A 58 0.38 -21.02 -18.28
N ALA A 59 1.53 -21.67 -18.44
CA ALA A 59 2.48 -21.88 -17.35
C ALA A 59 2.97 -20.57 -16.74
N LEU A 60 3.27 -19.57 -17.56
CA LEU A 60 3.67 -18.24 -17.09
C LEU A 60 2.53 -17.55 -16.34
N ALA A 61 1.30 -17.63 -16.80
CA ALA A 61 0.12 -17.08 -16.13
C ALA A 61 -0.14 -17.75 -14.78
N ASP A 62 0.18 -19.04 -14.64
CA ASP A 62 0.12 -19.80 -13.37
C ASP A 62 1.35 -19.56 -12.47
N GLY A 63 2.30 -18.72 -12.88
CA GLY A 63 3.54 -18.45 -12.14
C GLY A 63 4.61 -19.55 -12.27
N ASN A 64 4.41 -20.54 -13.13
CA ASN A 64 5.35 -21.63 -13.37
C ASN A 64 6.38 -21.25 -14.46
N VAL A 65 7.34 -20.39 -14.08
CA VAL A 65 8.38 -19.88 -14.98
C VAL A 65 9.22 -20.99 -15.59
N GLU A 66 9.63 -21.98 -14.79
CA GLU A 66 10.41 -23.14 -15.25
C GLU A 66 9.65 -23.99 -16.25
N GLY A 67 8.34 -24.21 -16.01
CA GLY A 67 7.47 -24.89 -16.96
C GLY A 67 7.35 -24.12 -18.28
N ALA A 68 7.19 -22.79 -18.20
CA ALA A 68 7.12 -21.94 -19.39
C ALA A 68 8.40 -22.03 -20.24
N ARG A 69 9.58 -21.99 -19.60
CA ARG A 69 10.87 -22.19 -20.27
C ARG A 69 10.98 -23.55 -20.92
N ALA A 70 10.61 -24.61 -20.19
CA ALA A 70 10.66 -25.98 -20.69
C ALA A 70 9.79 -26.18 -21.95
N TYR A 71 8.62 -25.55 -22.01
CA TYR A 71 7.76 -25.59 -23.17
C TYR A 71 8.33 -24.81 -24.36
N LEU A 72 9.00 -23.68 -24.16
CA LEU A 72 9.60 -22.90 -25.24
C LEU A 72 10.93 -23.46 -25.74
N ALA A 73 11.69 -24.19 -24.91
CA ALA A 73 13.01 -24.69 -25.28
C ALA A 73 13.08 -25.45 -26.62
N PRO A 74 12.10 -26.30 -27.03
CA PRO A 74 12.13 -26.98 -28.30
C PRO A 74 11.64 -26.12 -29.50
N VAL A 75 11.08 -24.93 -29.24
CA VAL A 75 10.50 -24.09 -30.30
C VAL A 75 11.57 -23.36 -31.08
N THR A 76 11.60 -23.55 -32.37
CA THR A 76 12.52 -22.86 -33.28
C THR A 76 11.79 -21.69 -33.95
N SER A 77 12.35 -20.49 -33.87
CA SER A 77 11.73 -19.24 -34.39
C SER A 77 11.27 -19.36 -35.85
N GLY A 78 12.08 -19.98 -36.72
CA GLY A 78 11.73 -20.18 -38.12
C GLY A 78 10.59 -21.17 -38.41
N ARG A 79 10.03 -21.83 -37.37
CA ARG A 79 8.88 -22.72 -37.44
C ARG A 79 7.64 -22.17 -36.76
N VAL A 80 7.77 -21.00 -36.14
CA VAL A 80 6.65 -20.34 -35.45
C VAL A 80 5.69 -19.80 -36.53
N PRO A 81 4.39 -20.14 -36.48
CA PRO A 81 3.42 -19.54 -37.37
C PRO A 81 3.32 -18.04 -37.16
N HIS A 82 3.10 -17.28 -38.22
CA HIS A 82 3.07 -15.83 -38.22
C HIS A 82 2.14 -15.23 -37.14
N GLU A 83 0.98 -15.84 -36.96
CA GLU A 83 0.00 -15.45 -35.91
C GLU A 83 0.48 -15.68 -34.48
N LYS A 84 1.57 -16.42 -34.30
CA LYS A 84 2.19 -16.72 -32.97
C LYS A 84 3.55 -16.06 -32.75
N GLU A 85 4.07 -15.35 -33.75
CA GLU A 85 5.37 -14.69 -33.63
C GLU A 85 5.42 -13.68 -32.52
N ASP A 86 4.38 -12.87 -32.32
CA ASP A 86 4.26 -11.89 -31.24
C ASP A 86 4.23 -12.58 -29.86
N ASP A 87 3.36 -13.58 -29.67
CA ASP A 87 3.31 -14.40 -28.44
C ASP A 87 4.69 -15.02 -28.14
N PHE A 88 5.34 -15.61 -29.14
CA PHE A 88 6.66 -16.25 -28.97
C PHE A 88 7.75 -15.24 -28.61
N ALA A 89 7.82 -14.12 -29.31
CA ALA A 89 8.81 -13.08 -29.06
C ALA A 89 8.65 -12.48 -27.65
N TYR A 90 7.41 -12.21 -27.24
CA TYR A 90 7.12 -11.72 -25.89
C TYR A 90 7.54 -12.73 -24.80
N LEU A 91 7.09 -13.99 -24.94
CA LEU A 91 7.43 -15.03 -23.98
C LEU A 91 8.94 -15.27 -23.89
N THR A 92 9.63 -15.26 -25.03
CA THR A 92 11.10 -15.37 -25.07
C THR A 92 11.74 -14.20 -24.31
N ALA A 93 11.25 -12.98 -24.47
CA ALA A 93 11.79 -11.80 -23.79
C ALA A 93 11.57 -11.83 -22.28
N VAL A 94 10.36 -12.21 -21.81
CA VAL A 94 10.03 -12.20 -20.37
C VAL A 94 10.58 -13.39 -19.59
N LEU A 95 11.08 -14.41 -20.26
CA LEU A 95 11.68 -15.60 -19.65
C LEU A 95 13.20 -15.55 -19.55
N VAL A 96 13.85 -14.47 -19.99
CA VAL A 96 15.29 -14.24 -19.82
C VAL A 96 15.62 -14.07 -18.32
N GLU A 97 16.67 -14.73 -17.86
CA GLU A 97 17.06 -14.71 -16.43
C GLU A 97 18.01 -13.55 -16.08
N ASP A 98 18.96 -13.27 -16.95
CA ASP A 98 19.95 -12.20 -16.76
C ASP A 98 19.28 -10.83 -16.84
N GLY A 99 19.50 -9.98 -15.83
CA GLY A 99 18.83 -8.70 -15.71
C GLY A 99 19.14 -7.69 -16.82
N ASP A 100 20.36 -7.71 -17.38
CA ASP A 100 20.74 -6.84 -18.49
C ASP A 100 20.19 -7.38 -19.81
N ALA A 101 20.33 -8.68 -20.03
CA ALA A 101 19.75 -9.36 -21.18
C ALA A 101 18.20 -9.30 -21.17
N TYR A 102 17.56 -9.39 -19.99
CA TYR A 102 16.12 -9.20 -19.83
C TYR A 102 15.67 -7.82 -20.29
N GLN A 103 16.37 -6.77 -19.85
CA GLN A 103 16.08 -5.41 -20.28
C GLN A 103 16.23 -5.26 -21.80
N GLU A 104 17.33 -5.77 -22.37
CA GLU A 104 17.57 -5.72 -23.81
C GLU A 104 16.49 -6.48 -24.61
N ALA A 105 16.10 -7.67 -24.13
CA ALA A 105 15.07 -8.47 -24.76
C ALA A 105 13.70 -7.75 -24.78
N LEU A 106 13.31 -7.09 -23.68
CA LEU A 106 12.10 -6.26 -23.64
C LEU A 106 12.18 -5.05 -24.60
N GLN A 107 13.34 -4.39 -24.67
CA GLN A 107 13.54 -3.27 -25.62
C GLN A 107 13.45 -3.73 -27.07
N ASN A 108 14.06 -4.87 -27.40
CA ASN A 108 13.99 -5.47 -28.73
C ASN A 108 12.53 -5.84 -29.08
N TYR A 109 11.81 -6.49 -28.16
CA TYR A 109 10.40 -6.78 -28.37
C TYR A 109 9.57 -5.52 -28.66
N LEU A 110 9.71 -4.47 -27.86
CA LEU A 110 8.96 -3.21 -28.04
C LEU A 110 9.31 -2.48 -29.35
N ARG A 111 10.55 -2.62 -29.83
CA ARG A 111 11.01 -2.07 -31.11
C ARG A 111 10.43 -2.86 -32.29
N ASP A 112 10.49 -4.19 -32.22
CA ASP A 112 10.16 -5.07 -33.33
C ASP A 112 8.64 -5.30 -33.43
N TYR A 113 7.91 -5.20 -32.31
CA TYR A 113 6.46 -5.32 -32.22
C TYR A 113 5.78 -4.04 -31.65
N PRO A 114 5.86 -2.89 -32.35
CA PRO A 114 5.33 -1.62 -31.86
C PRO A 114 3.80 -1.60 -31.69
N LYS A 115 3.10 -2.54 -32.31
CA LYS A 115 1.65 -2.76 -32.20
C LYS A 115 1.32 -4.16 -31.68
N GLY A 116 2.29 -4.83 -31.05
CA GLY A 116 2.16 -6.18 -30.54
C GLY A 116 1.09 -6.29 -29.45
N LEU A 117 0.50 -7.47 -29.32
CA LEU A 117 -0.55 -7.79 -28.35
C LEU A 117 -0.07 -7.58 -26.90
N HIS A 118 1.22 -7.86 -26.65
CA HIS A 118 1.82 -7.79 -25.32
C HIS A 118 2.62 -6.49 -25.07
N ARG A 119 2.38 -5.44 -25.90
CA ARG A 119 3.10 -4.19 -25.78
C ARG A 119 2.94 -3.54 -24.41
N ARG A 120 1.73 -3.58 -23.83
CA ARG A 120 1.45 -2.98 -22.53
C ARG A 120 2.19 -3.72 -21.40
N GLU A 121 2.15 -5.05 -21.41
CA GLU A 121 2.86 -5.91 -20.46
C GLU A 121 4.37 -5.72 -20.55
N ALA A 122 4.94 -5.72 -21.75
CA ALA A 122 6.36 -5.49 -21.97
C ALA A 122 6.79 -4.07 -21.55
N THR A 123 5.95 -3.05 -21.80
CA THR A 123 6.20 -1.68 -21.36
C THR A 123 6.22 -1.59 -19.83
N LEU A 124 5.24 -2.20 -19.15
CA LEU A 124 5.22 -2.25 -17.69
C LEU A 124 6.43 -3.01 -17.13
N ALA A 125 6.81 -4.14 -17.73
CA ALA A 125 7.97 -4.91 -17.33
C ALA A 125 9.26 -4.08 -17.45
N LEU A 126 9.47 -3.40 -18.57
CA LEU A 126 10.62 -2.52 -18.77
C LEU A 126 10.61 -1.34 -17.80
N ALA A 127 9.44 -0.73 -17.54
CA ALA A 127 9.31 0.35 -16.58
C ALA A 127 9.68 -0.09 -15.15
N LYS A 128 9.32 -1.32 -14.75
CA LYS A 128 9.74 -1.92 -13.46
C LYS A 128 11.27 -2.07 -13.39
N VAL A 129 11.91 -2.55 -14.45
CA VAL A 129 13.39 -2.66 -14.51
C VAL A 129 14.04 -1.28 -14.34
N ARG A 130 13.55 -0.27 -15.07
CA ARG A 130 14.05 1.11 -14.98
C ARG A 130 13.88 1.68 -13.57
N TYR A 131 12.72 1.46 -12.96
CA TYR A 131 12.43 1.89 -11.60
C TYR A 131 13.43 1.30 -10.59
N VAL A 132 13.67 -0.02 -10.64
CA VAL A 132 14.60 -0.73 -9.74
C VAL A 132 16.04 -0.24 -9.90
N ARG A 133 16.44 0.11 -11.11
CA ARG A 133 17.76 0.69 -11.41
C ARG A 133 17.89 2.15 -10.99
N GLY A 134 16.82 2.77 -10.47
CA GLY A 134 16.80 4.19 -10.09
C GLY A 134 16.64 5.14 -11.27
N GLU A 135 16.31 4.62 -12.45
CA GLU A 135 16.08 5.37 -13.68
C GLU A 135 14.62 5.85 -13.73
N TYR A 136 14.22 6.61 -12.71
CA TYR A 136 12.81 6.95 -12.47
C TYR A 136 12.19 7.78 -13.60
N SER A 137 12.93 8.67 -14.22
CA SER A 137 12.45 9.47 -15.35
C SER A 137 12.13 8.61 -16.56
N GLU A 138 12.95 7.57 -16.84
CA GLU A 138 12.69 6.64 -17.92
C GLU A 138 11.50 5.72 -17.60
N SER A 139 11.38 5.28 -16.33
CA SER A 139 10.21 4.54 -15.87
C SER A 139 8.92 5.35 -16.09
N GLU A 140 8.91 6.62 -15.65
CA GLU A 140 7.76 7.52 -15.82
C GLU A 140 7.41 7.72 -17.30
N ARG A 141 8.42 7.93 -18.16
CA ARG A 141 8.20 8.08 -19.61
C ARG A 141 7.55 6.87 -20.25
N LEU A 142 7.95 5.66 -19.85
CA LEU A 142 7.31 4.42 -20.31
C LEU A 142 5.87 4.31 -19.81
N LEU A 143 5.63 4.69 -18.56
CA LEU A 143 4.31 4.60 -17.91
C LEU A 143 3.33 5.69 -18.38
N ALA A 144 3.82 6.74 -19.05
CA ALA A 144 2.96 7.78 -19.64
C ALA A 144 1.99 7.25 -20.74
N LEU A 145 2.14 6.00 -21.15
CA LEU A 145 1.20 5.31 -22.05
C LEU A 145 -0.09 4.90 -21.33
N PHE A 146 -0.09 4.84 -20.01
CA PHE A 146 -1.24 4.45 -19.20
C PHE A 146 -1.96 5.70 -18.69
N SER A 147 -3.27 5.75 -18.83
CA SER A 147 -4.06 6.94 -18.52
C SER A 147 -5.03 6.71 -17.37
N PRO A 148 -5.00 7.54 -16.32
CA PRO A 148 -5.99 7.47 -15.24
C PRO A 148 -7.43 7.60 -15.77
N GLY A 149 -8.35 6.84 -15.17
CA GLY A 149 -9.76 6.80 -15.57
C GLY A 149 -10.08 5.84 -16.72
N VAL A 150 -9.06 5.18 -17.30
CA VAL A 150 -9.19 4.26 -18.44
C VAL A 150 -8.77 2.85 -18.08
N GLU A 151 -7.84 2.71 -17.18
CA GLU A 151 -7.16 1.44 -16.89
C GLU A 151 -8.02 0.49 -16.05
N LYS A 152 -8.65 -0.49 -16.69
CA LYS A 152 -9.57 -1.43 -16.03
C LYS A 152 -8.97 -2.81 -15.78
N ASP A 153 -7.83 -3.10 -16.40
CA ASP A 153 -7.15 -4.38 -16.27
C ASP A 153 -6.00 -4.35 -15.25
N PHE A 154 -5.45 -5.52 -14.94
CA PHE A 154 -4.38 -5.69 -13.98
C PHE A 154 -3.10 -4.94 -14.38
N VAL A 155 -2.75 -4.95 -15.66
CA VAL A 155 -1.52 -4.32 -16.18
C VAL A 155 -1.59 -2.80 -16.04
N GLY A 156 -2.72 -2.20 -16.45
CA GLY A 156 -2.94 -0.76 -16.35
C GLY A 156 -2.95 -0.27 -14.92
N ARG A 157 -3.64 -0.98 -14.02
CA ARG A 157 -3.68 -0.62 -12.61
C ARG A 157 -2.29 -0.68 -11.95
N GLN A 158 -1.50 -1.71 -12.24
CA GLN A 158 -0.11 -1.77 -11.77
C GLN A 158 0.72 -0.61 -12.32
N ALA A 159 0.53 -0.26 -13.60
CA ALA A 159 1.24 0.85 -14.21
C ALA A 159 0.92 2.19 -13.56
N LEU A 160 -0.35 2.45 -13.22
CA LEU A 160 -0.75 3.69 -12.53
C LEU A 160 -0.14 3.82 -11.13
N VAL A 161 -0.11 2.73 -10.36
CA VAL A 161 0.56 2.73 -9.04
C VAL A 161 2.06 2.97 -9.21
N LEU A 162 2.71 2.27 -10.14
CA LEU A 162 4.15 2.43 -10.39
C LEU A 162 4.49 3.84 -10.90
N LEU A 163 3.60 4.46 -11.69
CA LEU A 163 3.76 5.85 -12.15
C LEU A 163 3.81 6.81 -10.97
N GLY A 164 2.87 6.73 -10.04
CA GLY A 164 2.89 7.54 -8.82
C GLY A 164 4.16 7.33 -7.99
N LEU A 165 4.61 6.08 -7.86
CA LEU A 165 5.84 5.75 -7.15
C LEU A 165 7.10 6.27 -7.88
N ALA A 166 7.14 6.24 -9.22
CA ALA A 166 8.26 6.77 -10.01
C ALA A 166 8.36 8.30 -9.88
N GLN A 167 7.23 9.01 -9.93
CA GLN A 167 7.14 10.44 -9.69
C GLN A 167 7.61 10.80 -8.28
N LEU A 168 7.12 10.09 -7.27
CA LEU A 168 7.55 10.26 -5.88
C LEU A 168 9.06 10.03 -5.73
N ALA A 169 9.60 8.97 -6.32
CA ALA A 169 11.02 8.63 -6.27
C ALA A 169 11.90 9.69 -6.95
N ARG A 170 11.39 10.37 -7.94
CA ARG A 170 12.01 11.51 -8.60
C ARG A 170 11.97 12.80 -7.76
N GLY A 171 11.17 12.82 -6.70
CA GLY A 171 10.96 13.96 -5.81
C GLY A 171 9.73 14.81 -6.16
N ASP A 172 8.92 14.37 -7.13
CA ASP A 172 7.66 15.02 -7.49
C ASP A 172 6.49 14.43 -6.68
N ALA A 173 6.48 14.70 -5.38
CA ALA A 173 5.44 14.20 -4.49
C ALA A 173 4.06 14.81 -4.78
N VAL A 174 4.02 16.03 -5.25
CA VAL A 174 2.76 16.73 -5.57
C VAL A 174 2.14 16.14 -6.84
N GLY A 175 2.95 15.93 -7.88
CA GLY A 175 2.53 15.27 -9.11
C GLY A 175 2.08 13.83 -8.87
N ALA A 176 2.84 13.07 -8.07
CA ALA A 176 2.49 11.70 -7.66
C ALA A 176 1.12 11.65 -6.97
N LEU A 177 0.90 12.53 -5.98
CA LEU A 177 -0.36 12.62 -5.24
C LEU A 177 -1.54 12.96 -6.16
N ALA A 178 -1.37 13.95 -7.03
CA ALA A 178 -2.40 14.36 -7.99
C ALA A 178 -2.74 13.23 -8.98
N GLY A 179 -1.72 12.55 -9.53
CA GLY A 179 -1.90 11.43 -10.45
C GLY A 179 -2.60 10.24 -9.80
N LEU A 180 -2.24 9.90 -8.56
CA LEU A 180 -2.89 8.84 -7.79
C LEU A 180 -4.36 9.17 -7.49
N HIS A 181 -4.69 10.41 -7.13
CA HIS A 181 -6.08 10.84 -6.96
C HIS A 181 -6.89 10.72 -8.26
N GLN A 182 -6.30 11.07 -9.41
CA GLN A 182 -6.96 10.88 -10.71
C GLN A 182 -7.18 9.40 -11.04
N ALA A 183 -6.28 8.52 -10.58
CA ALA A 183 -6.35 7.08 -10.79
C ALA A 183 -7.28 6.35 -9.79
N ALA A 184 -7.80 7.02 -8.76
CA ALA A 184 -8.66 6.43 -7.73
C ALA A 184 -9.80 5.58 -8.30
N PRO A 185 -10.56 6.01 -9.34
CA PRO A 185 -11.64 5.20 -9.91
C PRO A 185 -11.21 3.85 -10.51
N ASP A 186 -9.93 3.72 -10.86
CA ASP A 186 -9.37 2.48 -11.42
C ASP A 186 -8.77 1.58 -10.33
N LEU A 187 -8.37 2.14 -9.19
CA LEU A 187 -7.55 1.50 -8.15
C LEU A 187 -8.34 1.11 -6.90
N GLU A 188 -9.32 1.93 -6.49
CA GLU A 188 -10.17 1.61 -5.34
C GLU A 188 -11.02 0.36 -5.61
N GLY A 189 -11.08 -0.56 -4.64
CA GLY A 189 -11.76 -1.84 -4.76
C GLY A 189 -11.10 -2.84 -5.72
N SER A 190 -9.91 -2.53 -6.24
CA SER A 190 -9.16 -3.39 -7.13
C SER A 190 -8.14 -4.26 -6.37
N PRO A 191 -7.59 -5.33 -7.00
CA PRO A 191 -6.49 -6.08 -6.41
C PRO A 191 -5.22 -5.27 -6.13
N GLN A 192 -5.10 -4.05 -6.67
CA GLN A 192 -3.99 -3.13 -6.47
C GLN A 192 -4.27 -2.07 -5.40
N GLU A 193 -5.42 -2.10 -4.73
CA GLU A 193 -5.82 -1.10 -3.74
C GLU A 193 -4.82 -0.96 -2.60
N GLU A 194 -4.27 -2.07 -2.10
CA GLU A 194 -3.24 -2.02 -1.07
C GLU A 194 -2.01 -1.22 -1.50
N ALA A 195 -1.48 -1.50 -2.69
CA ALA A 195 -0.34 -0.79 -3.24
C ALA A 195 -0.66 0.67 -3.55
N TYR A 196 -1.89 0.95 -3.98
CA TYR A 196 -2.40 2.29 -4.21
C TYR A 196 -2.46 3.12 -2.93
N ASP A 197 -3.09 2.61 -1.87
CA ASP A 197 -3.18 3.30 -0.59
C ASP A 197 -1.80 3.55 0.01
N PHE A 198 -0.88 2.60 -0.13
CA PHE A 198 0.51 2.79 0.26
C PHE A 198 1.19 3.93 -0.53
N ALA A 199 1.08 3.92 -1.87
CA ALA A 199 1.66 4.94 -2.73
C ALA A 199 1.06 6.33 -2.44
N LEU A 200 -0.26 6.40 -2.21
CA LEU A 200 -0.98 7.61 -1.85
C LEU A 200 -0.50 8.17 -0.51
N ALA A 201 -0.38 7.31 0.51
CA ALA A 201 0.11 7.70 1.84
C ALA A 201 1.54 8.26 1.77
N GLN A 202 2.44 7.59 1.06
CA GLN A 202 3.82 8.04 0.87
C GLN A 202 3.88 9.39 0.14
N SER A 203 3.14 9.52 -0.96
CA SER A 203 3.08 10.76 -1.73
C SER A 203 2.54 11.92 -0.90
N ALA A 204 1.49 11.69 -0.11
CA ALA A 204 0.90 12.69 0.77
C ALA A 204 1.86 13.13 1.90
N LEU A 205 2.59 12.18 2.52
CA LEU A 205 3.61 12.50 3.52
C LEU A 205 4.72 13.40 2.93
N HIS A 206 5.22 13.06 1.76
CA HIS A 206 6.27 13.83 1.09
C HIS A 206 5.79 15.16 0.52
N ALA A 207 4.50 15.27 0.17
CA ALA A 207 3.85 16.51 -0.23
C ALA A 207 3.43 17.40 0.96
N SER A 208 3.77 17.02 2.21
CA SER A 208 3.37 17.71 3.43
C SER A 208 1.84 17.81 3.60
N ARG A 209 1.12 16.76 3.21
CA ARG A 209 -0.33 16.62 3.32
C ARG A 209 -0.71 15.56 4.38
N PRO A 210 -0.51 15.83 5.68
CA PRO A 210 -0.66 14.83 6.73
C PRO A 210 -2.08 14.29 6.89
N ALA A 211 -3.11 15.05 6.54
CA ALA A 211 -4.50 14.59 6.57
C ALA A 211 -4.72 13.49 5.52
N ASP A 212 -4.34 13.74 4.28
CA ASP A 212 -4.48 12.77 3.17
C ASP A 212 -3.65 11.50 3.46
N ALA A 213 -2.45 11.68 4.04
CA ALA A 213 -1.62 10.55 4.45
C ALA A 213 -2.29 9.70 5.54
N GLY A 214 -2.92 10.36 6.52
CA GLY A 214 -3.65 9.69 7.60
C GLY A 214 -4.84 8.87 7.07
N ASP A 215 -5.60 9.42 6.15
CA ASP A 215 -6.74 8.74 5.53
C ASP A 215 -6.30 7.52 4.69
N ALA A 216 -5.25 7.67 3.88
CA ALA A 216 -4.69 6.57 3.09
C ALA A 216 -4.12 5.46 3.97
N LEU A 217 -3.35 5.82 5.00
CA LEU A 217 -2.82 4.84 5.98
C LEU A 217 -3.93 4.12 6.72
N LYS A 218 -5.00 4.82 7.08
CA LYS A 218 -6.16 4.21 7.72
C LYS A 218 -6.82 3.17 6.82
N ARG A 219 -7.09 3.51 5.55
CA ARG A 219 -7.65 2.54 4.58
C ARG A 219 -6.74 1.32 4.43
N LEU A 220 -5.43 1.54 4.26
CA LEU A 220 -4.46 0.46 4.15
C LEU A 220 -4.49 -0.48 5.36
N LEU A 221 -4.49 0.07 6.58
CA LEU A 221 -4.42 -0.73 7.81
C LEU A 221 -5.74 -1.42 8.16
N GLU A 222 -6.88 -0.83 7.82
CA GLU A 222 -8.20 -1.41 8.05
C GLU A 222 -8.61 -2.39 6.93
N GLY A 223 -8.33 -2.05 5.67
CA GLY A 223 -8.65 -2.88 4.51
C GLY A 223 -7.71 -4.06 4.32
N HIS A 224 -6.43 -3.87 4.62
CA HIS A 224 -5.38 -4.85 4.36
C HIS A 224 -4.51 -5.14 5.60
N PRO A 225 -5.09 -5.59 6.76
CA PRO A 225 -4.36 -5.70 8.03
C PRO A 225 -3.22 -6.73 8.03
N LYS A 226 -3.14 -7.57 7.01
CA LYS A 226 -2.06 -8.56 6.79
C LYS A 226 -1.32 -8.31 5.49
N GLY A 227 -1.50 -7.14 4.90
CA GLY A 227 -0.93 -6.78 3.62
C GLY A 227 0.59 -6.64 3.66
N ASP A 228 1.19 -6.76 2.49
CA ASP A 228 2.65 -6.74 2.33
C ASP A 228 3.24 -5.34 2.57
N TYR A 229 2.45 -4.28 2.38
CA TYR A 229 2.89 -2.89 2.57
C TYR A 229 2.69 -2.36 4.00
N VAL A 230 1.99 -3.09 4.85
CA VAL A 230 1.65 -2.64 6.22
C VAL A 230 2.89 -2.35 7.08
N PRO A 231 3.96 -3.19 7.11
CA PRO A 231 5.16 -2.86 7.88
C PRO A 231 5.81 -1.56 7.43
N GLN A 232 5.88 -1.34 6.12
CA GLN A 232 6.46 -0.12 5.52
C GLN A 232 5.61 1.11 5.83
N ALA A 233 4.29 1.00 5.73
CA ALA A 233 3.34 2.06 6.03
C ALA A 233 3.43 2.48 7.51
N LEU A 234 3.47 1.52 8.42
CA LEU A 234 3.66 1.77 9.85
C LEU A 234 5.02 2.44 10.13
N TYR A 235 6.09 1.97 9.52
CA TYR A 235 7.41 2.58 9.68
C TYR A 235 7.41 4.04 9.18
N ALA A 236 6.83 4.30 8.02
CA ALA A 236 6.69 5.65 7.48
C ALA A 236 5.85 6.57 8.38
N LEU A 237 4.74 6.07 8.92
CA LEU A 237 3.92 6.80 9.90
C LEU A 237 4.72 7.13 11.15
N GLY A 238 5.48 6.17 11.70
CA GLY A 238 6.33 6.40 12.86
C GLY A 238 7.37 7.48 12.62
N THR A 239 8.06 7.43 11.47
CA THR A 239 9.04 8.47 11.09
C THR A 239 8.41 9.84 10.87
N GLY A 240 7.22 9.89 10.26
CA GLY A 240 6.45 11.13 10.10
C GLY A 240 6.03 11.75 11.43
N LEU A 241 5.58 10.93 12.39
CA LEU A 241 5.23 11.37 13.74
C LEU A 241 6.45 11.93 14.50
N GLU A 242 7.63 11.30 14.37
CA GLU A 242 8.86 11.85 14.95
C GLU A 242 9.23 13.22 14.35
N ALA A 243 9.11 13.35 13.03
CA ALA A 243 9.44 14.61 12.33
C ALA A 243 8.59 15.80 12.80
N VAL A 244 7.35 15.54 13.26
CA VAL A 244 6.46 16.57 13.85
C VAL A 244 6.52 16.62 15.38
N GLY A 245 7.49 15.96 16.01
CA GLY A 245 7.72 15.99 17.47
C GLY A 245 6.78 15.09 18.28
N ARG A 246 5.95 14.26 17.65
CA ARG A 246 5.04 13.32 18.33
C ARG A 246 5.75 12.00 18.67
N THR A 247 6.83 12.08 19.42
CA THR A 247 7.74 10.94 19.69
C THR A 247 7.08 9.80 20.47
N GLY A 248 6.13 10.10 21.35
CA GLY A 248 5.37 9.07 22.09
C GLY A 248 4.49 8.24 21.16
N ASP A 249 3.77 8.89 20.23
CA ASP A 249 2.94 8.23 19.23
C ASP A 249 3.80 7.42 18.24
N ALA A 250 4.93 8.00 17.81
CA ALA A 250 5.91 7.32 16.97
C ALA A 250 6.41 6.02 17.61
N SER A 251 6.77 6.07 18.90
CA SER A 251 7.20 4.88 19.64
C SER A 251 6.12 3.81 19.71
N GLY A 252 4.86 4.20 19.84
CA GLY A 252 3.71 3.29 19.79
C GLY A 252 3.58 2.60 18.44
N VAL A 253 3.75 3.35 17.34
CA VAL A 253 3.70 2.80 15.97
C VAL A 253 4.90 1.87 15.71
N PHE A 254 6.11 2.25 16.09
CA PHE A 254 7.29 1.40 15.94
C PHE A 254 7.19 0.11 16.75
N ARG A 255 6.56 0.16 17.93
CA ARG A 255 6.26 -1.06 18.70
C ARG A 255 5.37 -2.01 17.91
N GLN A 256 4.36 -1.51 17.19
CA GLN A 256 3.51 -2.36 16.34
C GLN A 256 4.31 -3.03 15.23
N VAL A 257 5.24 -2.32 14.57
CA VAL A 257 6.15 -2.93 13.59
C VAL A 257 6.91 -4.09 14.22
N MET A 258 7.51 -3.86 15.39
CA MET A 258 8.33 -4.86 16.08
C MET A 258 7.55 -6.10 16.56
N VAL A 259 6.33 -5.89 17.05
CA VAL A 259 5.50 -6.96 17.63
C VAL A 259 4.75 -7.74 16.56
N ARG A 260 4.13 -7.05 15.59
CA ARG A 260 3.29 -7.70 14.59
C ARG A 260 4.07 -8.22 13.38
N TYR A 261 5.20 -7.58 13.06
CA TYR A 261 6.00 -7.88 11.87
C TYR A 261 7.50 -8.06 12.21
N PRO A 262 7.86 -8.94 13.19
CA PRO A 262 9.22 -9.03 13.74
C PRO A 262 10.27 -9.46 12.70
N ALA A 263 9.85 -10.15 11.64
CA ALA A 263 10.70 -10.61 10.53
C ALA A 263 10.81 -9.58 9.39
N SER A 264 10.09 -8.46 9.44
CA SER A 264 10.16 -7.44 8.39
C SER A 264 11.48 -6.67 8.43
N TYR A 265 11.85 -6.13 7.27
CA TYR A 265 12.99 -5.22 7.15
C TYR A 265 12.82 -3.98 8.03
N GLU A 266 11.61 -3.46 8.13
CA GLU A 266 11.25 -2.31 8.94
C GLU A 266 11.46 -2.57 10.43
N ALA A 267 11.17 -3.77 10.92
CA ALA A 267 11.46 -4.17 12.29
C ALA A 267 12.97 -4.14 12.58
N THR A 268 13.79 -4.55 11.61
CA THR A 268 15.25 -4.42 11.71
C THR A 268 15.67 -2.96 11.78
N ARG A 269 15.11 -2.10 10.91
CA ARG A 269 15.38 -0.65 10.93
C ARG A 269 14.99 0.02 12.25
N VAL A 270 13.88 -0.38 12.86
CA VAL A 270 13.47 0.13 14.18
C VAL A 270 14.48 -0.27 15.25
N ARG A 271 14.96 -1.52 15.24
CA ARG A 271 16.00 -2.00 16.17
C ARG A 271 17.31 -1.22 16.02
N ASP A 272 17.77 -1.03 14.79
CA ASP A 272 19.03 -0.34 14.47
C ASP A 272 19.04 1.13 14.91
N ARG A 273 17.87 1.75 14.99
CA ARG A 273 17.71 3.13 15.52
C ARG A 273 17.83 3.22 17.06
N GLY A 274 18.02 2.11 17.73
CA GLY A 274 18.15 2.07 19.19
C GLY A 274 16.89 2.49 19.95
N ILE A 275 15.73 2.45 19.29
CA ILE A 275 14.44 2.73 19.93
C ILE A 275 14.21 1.61 20.93
N ARG A 276 14.47 1.89 22.22
CA ARG A 276 14.18 0.95 23.31
C ARG A 276 12.69 0.83 23.48
N ILE A 277 12.13 -0.20 22.88
CA ILE A 277 10.75 -0.59 23.10
C ILE A 277 10.77 -1.58 24.25
N THR A 278 10.35 -1.16 25.42
CA THR A 278 9.98 -2.09 26.49
C THR A 278 8.77 -2.88 25.97
N VAL A 279 9.04 -4.08 25.49
CA VAL A 279 8.00 -5.03 25.07
C VAL A 279 7.44 -5.62 26.37
N GLU A 280 6.49 -4.93 27.01
CA GLU A 280 5.55 -5.64 27.85
C GLU A 280 4.67 -6.48 26.89
N PRO A 281 4.43 -7.76 27.17
CA PRO A 281 3.59 -8.60 26.35
C PRO A 281 2.12 -8.18 26.51
N GLU A 282 1.75 -7.05 25.93
CA GLU A 282 0.34 -6.76 25.67
C GLU A 282 -0.11 -7.60 24.48
N ALA A 283 -1.20 -8.33 24.68
CA ALA A 283 -1.92 -8.97 23.60
C ALA A 283 -2.15 -7.99 22.44
N PRO A 284 -2.05 -8.41 21.18
CA PRO A 284 -2.22 -7.52 20.03
C PRO A 284 -3.65 -6.97 20.02
N GLY A 285 -3.80 -5.79 20.61
CA GLY A 285 -4.99 -4.97 20.46
C GLY A 285 -5.04 -4.35 19.06
N PRO A 286 -6.23 -4.04 18.55
CA PRO A 286 -6.37 -3.32 17.29
C PRO A 286 -5.61 -1.99 17.37
N LEU A 287 -5.14 -1.50 16.22
CA LEU A 287 -4.42 -0.24 16.05
C LEU A 287 -5.17 0.90 16.74
N ALA A 288 -4.75 1.25 17.95
CA ALA A 288 -5.21 2.48 18.59
C ALA A 288 -4.46 3.66 17.95
N LEU A 289 -4.86 4.04 16.76
CA LEU A 289 -4.80 5.45 16.38
C LEU A 289 -5.69 6.15 17.41
N ARG A 290 -5.08 6.83 18.39
CA ARG A 290 -5.86 7.50 19.44
C ARG A 290 -6.87 8.43 18.79
N GLY A 291 -8.11 7.92 18.65
CA GLY A 291 -9.30 8.71 18.60
C GLY A 291 -9.64 9.34 17.27
N GLY A 292 -10.16 8.55 16.32
CA GLY A 292 -11.08 9.11 15.33
C GLY A 292 -12.40 9.55 15.96
N PHE A 293 -12.88 8.85 17.00
CA PHE A 293 -14.21 9.05 17.56
C PHE A 293 -14.22 9.08 19.08
N ALA A 294 -15.15 9.88 19.63
CA ALA A 294 -15.50 9.90 21.04
C ALA A 294 -17.03 9.93 21.17
N LEU A 295 -17.55 9.55 22.34
CA LEU A 295 -18.94 9.76 22.67
C LEU A 295 -19.11 11.11 23.34
N GLN A 296 -19.95 11.98 22.82
CA GLN A 296 -20.44 13.13 23.56
C GLN A 296 -21.70 12.68 24.33
N VAL A 297 -21.57 12.58 25.65
CA VAL A 297 -22.61 12.02 26.53
C VAL A 297 -23.45 13.11 27.16
N GLY A 298 -22.99 14.35 27.19
CA GLY A 298 -23.73 15.47 27.71
C GLY A 298 -23.18 16.84 27.28
N ALA A 299 -24.05 17.83 27.35
CA ALA A 299 -23.71 19.22 27.16
C ALA A 299 -24.46 20.07 28.20
N PHE A 300 -23.75 20.87 29.00
CA PHE A 300 -24.28 21.56 30.14
C PHE A 300 -23.91 23.05 30.11
N SER A 301 -24.82 23.90 30.56
CA SER A 301 -24.53 25.33 30.78
C SER A 301 -23.71 25.57 32.05
N ARG A 302 -23.62 24.58 32.94
CA ARG A 302 -22.88 24.64 34.21
C ARG A 302 -21.75 23.60 34.21
N ARG A 303 -20.57 24.06 34.62
CA ARG A 303 -19.35 23.24 34.64
C ARG A 303 -19.42 22.12 35.66
N ASP A 304 -19.97 22.40 36.87
CA ASP A 304 -20.09 21.43 37.95
C ASP A 304 -20.94 20.21 37.55
N LEU A 305 -22.02 20.42 36.76
CA LEU A 305 -22.84 19.32 36.25
C LEU A 305 -22.10 18.46 35.23
N ALA A 306 -21.30 19.10 34.37
CA ALA A 306 -20.47 18.39 33.42
C ALA A 306 -19.37 17.55 34.10
N GLU A 307 -18.75 18.10 35.17
CA GLU A 307 -17.73 17.40 35.94
C GLU A 307 -18.33 16.24 36.77
N SER A 308 -19.57 16.39 37.29
CA SER A 308 -20.29 15.28 37.95
C SER A 308 -20.52 14.13 36.98
N LEU A 309 -21.06 14.41 35.79
CA LEU A 309 -21.26 13.38 34.76
C LEU A 309 -19.94 12.71 34.35
N ALA A 310 -18.86 13.50 34.22
CA ALA A 310 -17.55 12.94 33.88
C ALA A 310 -17.02 12.00 34.97
N LYS A 311 -17.27 12.30 36.25
CA LYS A 311 -16.94 11.43 37.38
C LYS A 311 -17.74 10.13 37.33
N ASP A 312 -19.05 10.22 37.08
CA ASP A 312 -19.94 9.05 37.00
C ASP A 312 -19.55 8.11 35.86
N LEU A 313 -19.13 8.68 34.71
CA LEU A 313 -18.63 7.88 33.58
C LEU A 313 -17.31 7.17 33.92
N LYS A 314 -16.38 7.84 34.60
CA LYS A 314 -15.12 7.22 35.08
C LYS A 314 -15.38 6.08 36.05
N THR A 315 -16.29 6.28 37.02
CA THR A 315 -16.67 5.21 37.97
C THR A 315 -17.41 4.05 37.30
N SER A 316 -17.97 4.27 36.12
CA SER A 316 -18.62 3.24 35.29
C SER A 316 -17.64 2.49 34.37
N GLY A 317 -16.32 2.68 34.56
CA GLY A 317 -15.28 2.00 33.78
C GLY A 317 -15.12 2.54 32.35
N VAL A 318 -15.46 3.81 32.13
CA VAL A 318 -15.20 4.48 30.86
C VAL A 318 -13.91 5.26 30.98
N ASP A 319 -12.92 4.87 30.21
CA ASP A 319 -11.64 5.56 30.11
C ASP A 319 -11.75 6.83 29.28
N ASP A 320 -10.76 7.73 29.42
CA ASP A 320 -10.58 8.92 28.60
C ASP A 320 -11.79 9.87 28.58
N VAL A 321 -12.29 10.20 29.79
CA VAL A 321 -13.40 11.14 29.96
C VAL A 321 -12.85 12.55 30.14
N SER A 322 -13.33 13.50 29.33
CA SER A 322 -12.93 14.91 29.36
C SER A 322 -14.14 15.85 29.32
N VAL A 323 -14.00 17.02 29.97
CA VAL A 323 -14.94 18.12 29.90
C VAL A 323 -14.29 19.26 29.13
N LYS A 324 -14.91 19.71 28.03
CA LYS A 324 -14.41 20.82 27.21
C LYS A 324 -15.46 21.94 27.16
N ALA A 325 -15.04 23.17 27.40
CA ALA A 325 -15.85 24.35 27.14
C ALA A 325 -15.92 24.60 25.64
N GLY A 326 -17.10 24.84 25.12
CA GLY A 326 -17.31 25.25 23.74
C GLY A 326 -17.09 26.76 23.55
N PRO A 327 -17.07 27.22 22.30
CA PRO A 327 -16.85 28.65 21.96
C PRO A 327 -18.07 29.54 22.18
N GLU A 328 -19.20 28.98 22.60
CA GLU A 328 -20.44 29.70 22.81
C GLU A 328 -20.36 30.67 24.00
N THR A 329 -21.15 31.75 23.96
CA THR A 329 -21.28 32.72 25.06
C THR A 329 -22.74 32.81 25.50
N PRO A 330 -23.11 32.34 26.71
CA PRO A 330 -22.25 31.66 27.73
C PRO A 330 -21.74 30.30 27.28
N PRO A 331 -20.59 29.85 27.84
CA PRO A 331 -19.96 28.60 27.40
C PRO A 331 -20.80 27.37 27.73
N VAL A 332 -20.84 26.42 26.79
CA VAL A 332 -21.45 25.10 26.97
C VAL A 332 -20.35 24.07 27.25
N PHE A 333 -20.45 23.37 28.36
CA PHE A 333 -19.48 22.35 28.79
C PHE A 333 -19.91 20.97 28.25
N ARG A 334 -19.13 20.44 27.32
CA ARG A 334 -19.37 19.15 26.67
C ARG A 334 -18.57 18.04 27.35
N VAL A 335 -19.27 16.97 27.74
CA VAL A 335 -18.62 15.79 28.31
C VAL A 335 -18.39 14.80 27.18
N ARG A 336 -17.11 14.48 26.94
CA ARG A 336 -16.70 13.48 25.97
C ARG A 336 -16.07 12.29 26.69
N ALA A 337 -16.35 11.08 26.22
CA ALA A 337 -15.96 9.84 26.84
C ALA A 337 -15.45 8.83 25.80
N GLY A 338 -14.37 8.17 26.12
CA GLY A 338 -13.72 7.16 25.30
C GLY A 338 -12.90 7.74 24.14
N ALA A 339 -12.01 6.89 23.65
CA ALA A 339 -11.23 7.10 22.46
C ALA A 339 -11.36 5.85 21.59
N PHE A 340 -12.15 5.92 20.53
CA PHE A 340 -12.48 4.78 19.68
C PHE A 340 -11.82 4.93 18.32
N ALA A 341 -11.24 3.84 17.84
CA ALA A 341 -10.62 3.84 16.52
C ALA A 341 -11.68 3.90 15.41
N THR A 342 -12.82 3.24 15.63
CA THR A 342 -13.91 3.16 14.65
C THR A 342 -15.22 3.73 15.20
N ARG A 343 -16.12 4.12 14.27
CA ARG A 343 -17.46 4.56 14.62
C ARG A 343 -18.30 3.44 15.24
N ASP A 344 -18.07 2.19 14.83
CA ASP A 344 -18.80 1.03 15.33
C ASP A 344 -18.39 0.67 16.76
N GLU A 345 -17.11 0.81 17.13
CA GLU A 345 -16.66 0.69 18.51
C GLU A 345 -17.28 1.78 19.40
N ALA A 346 -17.28 3.02 18.94
CA ALA A 346 -17.95 4.11 19.64
C ALA A 346 -19.44 3.83 19.82
N LYS A 347 -20.12 3.31 18.78
CA LYS A 347 -21.53 2.94 18.81
C LYS A 347 -21.79 1.82 19.81
N ALA A 348 -20.98 0.75 19.79
CA ALA A 348 -21.12 -0.39 20.71
C ALA A 348 -21.01 0.06 22.18
N MET A 349 -20.03 0.91 22.50
CA MET A 349 -19.88 1.50 23.82
C MET A 349 -21.06 2.41 24.19
N GLY A 350 -21.52 3.25 23.26
CA GLY A 350 -22.65 4.14 23.49
C GLY A 350 -23.95 3.36 23.77
N GLU A 351 -24.20 2.28 23.03
CA GLU A 351 -25.35 1.39 23.28
C GLU A 351 -25.26 0.66 24.63
N ARG A 352 -24.04 0.28 25.06
CA ARG A 352 -23.81 -0.27 26.41
C ARG A 352 -24.17 0.76 27.48
N LEU A 353 -23.63 1.97 27.40
CA LEU A 353 -23.91 3.04 28.36
C LEU A 353 -25.41 3.41 28.40
N ARG A 354 -26.08 3.39 27.25
CA ARG A 354 -27.53 3.63 27.18
C ARG A 354 -28.33 2.53 27.89
N ARG A 355 -27.98 1.26 27.70
CA ARG A 355 -28.66 0.12 28.32
C ARG A 355 -28.42 0.03 29.83
N GLU A 356 -27.17 0.21 30.25
CA GLU A 356 -26.77 -0.01 31.66
C GLU A 356 -27.05 1.18 32.54
N ARG A 357 -27.00 2.39 31.97
CA ARG A 357 -27.06 3.65 32.74
C ARG A 357 -28.04 4.69 32.22
N GLY A 358 -28.73 4.43 31.12
CA GLY A 358 -29.70 5.35 30.54
C GLY A 358 -29.10 6.61 29.89
N PHE A 359 -27.78 6.67 29.66
CA PHE A 359 -27.14 7.81 29.04
C PHE A 359 -27.47 7.91 27.53
N SER A 360 -27.87 9.08 27.08
CA SER A 360 -27.91 9.39 25.66
C SER A 360 -26.51 9.78 25.17
N TYR A 361 -26.20 9.49 23.93
CA TYR A 361 -24.89 9.81 23.35
C TYR A 361 -24.98 10.26 21.90
N THR A 362 -23.96 10.98 21.47
CA THR A 362 -23.71 11.31 20.07
C THR A 362 -22.26 10.96 19.75
N ILE A 363 -22.01 10.30 18.63
CA ILE A 363 -20.65 10.02 18.18
C ILE A 363 -20.10 11.26 17.51
N VAL A 364 -18.98 11.76 18.03
CA VAL A 364 -18.33 12.97 17.56
C VAL A 364 -16.88 12.69 17.16
N PRO A 365 -16.31 13.41 16.21
CA PRO A 365 -14.86 13.41 15.98
C PRO A 365 -14.13 13.88 17.24
N ARG A 366 -12.99 13.29 17.52
CA ARG A 366 -12.18 13.62 18.71
C ARG A 366 -11.21 14.77 18.50
#